data_f6cc412ffd936fd7650e512be1b67947
#
_entry.id   f6cc412ffd936fd7650e512be1b67947
#
_cell.length_a   1.000
_cell.length_b   1.000
_cell.length_c   1.000
_cell.angle_alpha   90.00
_cell.angle_beta   90.00
_cell.angle_gamma   90.00
#
_symmetry.space_group_name_H-M   'P 1'
#
loop_
_entity.id
_entity.type
_entity.pdbx_description
1 polymer ?
#
loop_
_entity_poly.entity_id
_entity_poly.type
_entity_poly.pdbx_seq_one_letter_code
_entity_poly.pdbx_strand_id
1 'polypeptide(L)'
;HTVDLDFMMAGDLLNQCIGSSFAARQGGVPFLGLYGACSTMGESLALASLLLSGGYGTYAAAVTSSHFCSAERQYRTPLEYGSQRTPTAQWTATAAGAIVLTSKECKGPKVDCVTIGKIQDKGITDANNMGAAMAPEDVIIGP
;
A
#
# COMPACT_ATOMS: atom_id res chain seq x y z
N HIS A 1 17.02 -8.56 -17.76
CA HIS A 1 17.96 -7.69 -17.03
C HIS A 1 17.58 -7.70 -15.56
N THR A 2 18.48 -8.16 -14.73
CA THR A 2 18.38 -8.06 -13.28
C THR A 2 18.71 -6.61 -12.93
N VAL A 3 17.84 -5.93 -12.21
CA VAL A 3 18.08 -4.57 -11.71
C VAL A 3 18.42 -4.72 -10.23
N ASP A 4 19.57 -4.19 -9.83
CA ASP A 4 19.92 -4.10 -8.42
C ASP A 4 19.11 -2.96 -7.79
N LEU A 5 18.30 -3.29 -6.82
CA LEU A 5 17.50 -2.33 -6.07
C LEU A 5 18.33 -1.69 -4.97
N ASP A 6 18.32 -0.38 -4.90
CA ASP A 6 18.97 0.36 -3.81
C ASP A 6 18.17 0.19 -2.50
N PHE A 7 16.84 0.13 -2.60
CA PHE A 7 15.97 -0.12 -1.46
C PHE A 7 14.58 -0.61 -1.88
N MET A 8 13.89 -1.20 -0.93
CA MET A 8 12.51 -1.65 -1.05
C MET A 8 11.65 -1.05 0.08
N MET A 9 10.54 -0.44 -0.29
CA MET A 9 9.46 -0.09 0.61
C MET A 9 8.37 -1.11 0.46
N ALA A 10 8.04 -1.79 1.52
CA ALA A 10 6.98 -2.79 1.44
C ALA A 10 6.20 -2.94 2.74
N GLY A 11 4.98 -3.42 2.59
CA GLY A 11 4.11 -3.74 3.70
C GLY A 11 3.10 -4.80 3.34
N ASP A 12 2.56 -5.39 4.38
CA ASP A 12 1.54 -6.42 4.32
C ASP A 12 0.55 -6.28 5.49
N LEU A 13 -0.44 -7.14 5.56
CA LEU A 13 -1.46 -7.10 6.61
C LEU A 13 -1.05 -7.84 7.89
N LEU A 14 0.07 -8.55 7.90
CA LEU A 14 0.60 -9.16 9.10
C LEU A 14 1.24 -8.12 9.99
N ASN A 15 0.87 -8.11 11.25
CA ASN A 15 1.43 -7.17 12.18
C ASN A 15 2.93 -7.34 12.27
N GLN A 16 3.51 -6.36 12.16
CA GLN A 16 4.73 -5.58 11.93
C GLN A 16 5.43 -5.98 10.62
N CYS A 17 4.70 -6.08 9.52
CA CYS A 17 5.25 -6.34 8.19
C CYS A 17 6.08 -7.64 8.11
N ILE A 18 5.59 -8.70 8.75
CA ILE A 18 6.32 -9.97 8.83
C ILE A 18 6.57 -10.56 7.45
N GLY A 19 5.54 -10.63 6.60
CA GLY A 19 5.67 -11.16 5.24
C GLY A 19 6.68 -10.36 4.41
N SER A 20 6.57 -9.05 4.43
CA SER A 20 7.48 -8.14 3.72
C SER A 20 8.92 -8.22 4.23
N SER A 21 9.12 -8.33 5.54
CA SER A 21 10.44 -8.47 6.15
C SER A 21 11.14 -9.76 5.74
N PHE A 22 10.41 -10.88 5.69
CA PHE A 22 10.97 -12.14 5.21
C PHE A 22 11.32 -12.09 3.72
N ALA A 23 10.49 -11.45 2.90
CA ALA A 23 10.77 -11.25 1.49
C ALA A 23 12.02 -10.38 1.26
N ALA A 24 12.14 -9.27 2.00
CA ALA A 24 13.31 -8.40 1.95
C ALA A 24 14.59 -9.11 2.37
N ARG A 25 14.51 -9.91 3.43
CA ARG A 25 15.63 -10.74 3.89
C ARG A 25 16.11 -11.71 2.81
N GLN A 26 15.18 -12.36 2.12
CA GLN A 26 15.52 -13.30 1.05
C GLN A 26 16.13 -12.59 -0.16
N GLY A 27 15.65 -11.39 -0.46
CA GLY A 27 16.17 -10.56 -1.57
C GLY A 27 17.48 -9.83 -1.26
N GLY A 28 17.88 -9.73 0.01
CA GLY A 28 19.08 -9.02 0.43
C GLY A 28 19.05 -7.51 0.14
N VAL A 29 17.85 -6.93 0.00
CA VAL A 29 17.66 -5.51 -0.35
C VAL A 29 17.44 -4.69 0.93
N PRO A 30 18.05 -3.49 1.05
CA PRO A 30 17.71 -2.54 2.13
C PRO A 30 16.20 -2.28 2.16
N PHE A 31 15.61 -2.30 3.36
CA PHE A 31 14.17 -2.40 3.53
C PHE A 31 13.60 -1.36 4.47
N LEU A 32 12.52 -0.72 4.04
CA LEU A 32 11.66 0.12 4.86
C LEU A 32 10.28 -0.53 4.96
N GLY A 33 9.93 -1.01 6.15
CA GLY A 33 8.63 -1.61 6.42
C GLY A 33 7.56 -0.56 6.66
N LEU A 34 6.44 -0.69 5.95
CA LEU A 34 5.30 0.21 6.03
C LEU A 34 4.07 -0.57 6.51
N TYR A 35 3.25 0.05 7.33
CA TYR A 35 2.07 -0.60 7.88
C TYR A 35 0.86 0.35 7.83
N GLY A 36 0.34 0.54 6.64
CA GLY A 36 -0.80 1.42 6.35
C GLY A 36 -2.04 0.69 5.83
N ALA A 37 -2.07 -0.65 5.85
CA ALA A 37 -3.14 -1.45 5.26
C ALA A 37 -3.44 -1.01 3.81
N CYS A 38 -4.62 -0.43 3.56
CA CYS A 38 -5.03 0.00 2.22
C CYS A 38 -4.18 1.14 1.65
N SER A 39 -3.52 1.94 2.47
CA SER A 39 -2.65 3.02 2.04
C SER A 39 -1.23 2.58 1.69
N THR A 40 -0.84 1.36 2.04
CA THR A 40 0.55 0.89 1.93
C THR A 40 1.14 1.04 0.52
N MET A 41 0.39 0.76 -0.53
CA MET A 41 0.90 0.93 -1.90
C MET A 41 1.14 2.40 -2.24
N GLY A 42 0.19 3.28 -1.93
CA GLY A 42 0.34 4.72 -2.14
C GLY A 42 1.49 5.31 -1.34
N GLU A 43 1.62 4.90 -0.08
CA GLU A 43 2.70 5.31 0.82
C GLU A 43 4.06 4.82 0.32
N SER A 44 4.16 3.55 -0.12
CA SER A 44 5.39 2.99 -0.70
C SER A 44 5.82 3.76 -1.95
N LEU A 45 4.88 4.04 -2.86
CA LEU A 45 5.14 4.81 -4.08
C LEU A 45 5.59 6.25 -3.76
N ALA A 46 4.92 6.88 -2.81
CA ALA A 46 5.25 8.24 -2.38
C ALA A 46 6.66 8.32 -1.81
N LEU A 47 6.99 7.45 -0.86
CA LEU A 47 8.31 7.42 -0.22
C LEU A 47 9.42 7.05 -1.20
N ALA A 48 9.19 6.03 -2.04
CA ALA A 48 10.15 5.66 -3.09
C ALA A 48 10.43 6.83 -4.04
N SER A 49 9.38 7.53 -4.48
CA SER A 49 9.51 8.69 -5.36
C SER A 49 10.29 9.83 -4.70
N LEU A 50 10.00 10.12 -3.43
CA LEU A 50 10.70 11.17 -2.67
C LEU A 50 12.18 10.85 -2.49
N LEU A 51 12.52 9.60 -2.15
CA LEU A 51 13.91 9.19 -1.97
C LEU A 51 14.71 9.18 -3.27
N LEU A 52 14.10 8.70 -4.35
CA LEU A 52 14.73 8.75 -5.68
C LEU A 52 14.92 10.18 -6.17
N SER A 53 13.93 11.03 -5.99
CA SER A 53 14.00 12.46 -6.33
C SER A 53 15.03 13.19 -5.47
N GLY A 54 15.19 12.78 -4.20
CA GLY A 54 16.22 13.30 -3.30
C GLY A 54 17.65 12.81 -3.60
N GLY A 55 17.81 11.92 -4.59
CA GLY A 55 19.14 11.42 -4.99
C GLY A 55 19.70 10.31 -4.10
N TYR A 56 18.86 9.67 -3.28
CA TYR A 56 19.30 8.61 -2.37
C TYR A 56 19.47 7.25 -3.04
N GLY A 57 19.05 7.10 -4.27
CA GLY A 57 19.19 5.87 -5.05
C GLY A 57 18.78 6.06 -6.51
N THR A 58 18.92 5.00 -7.28
CA THR A 58 18.56 4.95 -8.70
C THR A 58 17.33 4.09 -8.94
N TYR A 59 17.21 2.99 -8.22
CA TYR A 59 16.10 2.04 -8.34
C TYR A 59 15.50 1.71 -6.99
N ALA A 60 14.19 1.82 -6.88
CA ALA A 60 13.44 1.46 -5.69
C ALA A 60 12.26 0.57 -6.05
N ALA A 61 11.91 -0.36 -5.17
CA ALA A 61 10.70 -1.15 -5.28
C ALA A 61 9.65 -0.69 -4.26
N ALA A 62 8.43 -0.49 -4.73
CA ALA A 62 7.24 -0.32 -3.90
C ALA A 62 6.42 -1.61 -3.97
N VAL A 63 6.19 -2.26 -2.83
CA VAL A 63 5.58 -3.59 -2.77
C VAL A 63 4.49 -3.62 -1.71
N THR A 64 3.39 -4.29 -2.00
CA THR A 64 2.36 -4.57 -1.01
C THR A 64 1.77 -5.94 -1.24
N SER A 65 1.32 -6.58 -0.19
CA SER A 65 0.68 -7.88 -0.28
C SER A 65 -0.41 -8.09 0.78
N SER A 66 -1.38 -8.92 0.44
CA SER A 66 -2.38 -9.44 1.35
C SER A 66 -2.51 -10.94 1.11
N HIS A 67 -1.83 -11.74 1.89
CA HIS A 67 -1.75 -13.17 1.66
C HIS A 67 -2.07 -14.02 2.89
N PHE A 68 -2.61 -13.39 3.93
CA PHE A 68 -2.89 -14.08 5.19
C PHE A 68 -4.33 -13.89 5.63
N CYS A 69 -5.13 -14.93 5.53
CA CYS A 69 -6.57 -14.92 5.74
C CYS A 69 -7.00 -14.35 7.11
N SER A 70 -6.29 -14.67 8.19
CA SER A 70 -6.62 -14.16 9.52
C SER A 70 -6.40 -12.65 9.64
N ALA A 71 -5.35 -12.14 9.03
CA ALA A 71 -5.07 -10.70 9.02
C ALA A 71 -6.07 -9.94 8.13
N GLU A 72 -6.52 -10.54 7.04
CA GLU A 72 -7.52 -9.97 6.16
C GLU A 72 -8.93 -9.95 6.76
N ARG A 73 -9.22 -10.86 7.67
CA ARG A 73 -10.56 -11.06 8.22
C ARG A 73 -11.17 -9.80 8.83
N GLN A 74 -10.39 -8.98 9.49
CA GLN A 74 -10.84 -7.72 10.10
C GLN A 74 -11.42 -6.73 9.09
N TYR A 75 -11.11 -6.88 7.80
CA TYR A 75 -11.59 -6.01 6.71
C TYR A 75 -12.80 -6.57 5.97
N ARG A 76 -13.29 -7.76 6.37
CA ARG A 76 -14.43 -8.43 5.75
C ARG A 76 -15.67 -8.16 6.58
N THR A 77 -16.42 -7.14 6.23
CA THR A 77 -17.62 -6.70 6.98
C THR A 77 -18.87 -6.69 6.09
N PRO A 78 -20.06 -7.00 6.64
CA PRO A 78 -20.30 -7.58 7.95
C PRO A 78 -19.79 -9.03 8.03
N LEU A 79 -19.28 -9.40 9.21
CA LEU A 79 -18.76 -10.73 9.47
C LEU A 79 -19.53 -11.35 10.64
N GLU A 80 -20.55 -12.15 10.33
CA GLU A 80 -21.31 -12.89 11.32
C GLU A 80 -20.67 -14.25 11.57
N TYR A 81 -20.66 -14.65 12.82
CA TYR A 81 -20.09 -15.94 13.21
C TYR A 81 -20.92 -17.09 12.64
N GLY A 82 -20.26 -17.96 11.88
CA GLY A 82 -20.88 -19.15 11.29
C GLY A 82 -21.85 -18.89 10.14
N SER A 83 -22.05 -17.64 9.72
CA SER A 83 -22.96 -17.29 8.64
C SER A 83 -22.28 -17.30 7.27
N GLN A 84 -23.10 -17.52 6.24
CA GLN A 84 -22.65 -17.33 4.87
C GLN A 84 -22.46 -15.84 4.58
N ARG A 85 -21.51 -15.55 3.71
CA ARG A 85 -21.28 -14.21 3.20
C ARG A 85 -22.57 -13.67 2.56
N THR A 86 -23.02 -12.51 3.01
CA THR A 86 -24.13 -11.80 2.37
C THR A 86 -23.67 -11.17 1.05
N PRO A 87 -24.57 -10.95 0.06
CA PRO A 87 -24.19 -10.31 -1.20
C PRO A 87 -23.59 -8.90 -1.04
N THR A 88 -23.92 -8.20 0.03
CA THR A 88 -23.47 -6.84 0.35
C THR A 88 -22.19 -6.81 1.19
N ALA A 89 -21.69 -7.97 1.63
CA ALA A 89 -20.49 -8.02 2.45
C ALA A 89 -19.25 -7.58 1.67
N GLN A 90 -18.45 -6.74 2.27
CA GLN A 90 -17.12 -6.43 1.79
C GLN A 90 -16.23 -7.67 1.90
N TRP A 91 -15.31 -7.80 0.97
CA TRP A 91 -14.39 -8.92 0.93
C TRP A 91 -12.98 -8.45 0.60
N THR A 92 -12.02 -9.31 0.88
CA THR A 92 -10.60 -9.06 0.59
C THR A 92 -10.13 -9.96 -0.54
N ALA A 93 -9.15 -9.50 -1.29
CA ALA A 93 -8.43 -10.30 -2.27
C ALA A 93 -7.05 -10.67 -1.72
N THR A 94 -6.69 -11.95 -1.82
CA THR A 94 -5.33 -12.39 -1.54
C THR A 94 -4.48 -12.13 -2.77
N ALA A 95 -3.63 -11.11 -2.70
CA ALA A 95 -2.84 -10.64 -3.83
C ALA A 95 -1.54 -9.99 -3.38
N ALA A 96 -0.64 -9.79 -4.32
CA ALA A 96 0.55 -8.97 -4.16
C ALA A 96 0.74 -8.08 -5.38
N GLY A 97 1.29 -6.89 -5.16
CA GLY A 97 1.63 -5.95 -6.21
C GLY A 97 3.00 -5.36 -5.96
N ALA A 98 3.76 -5.16 -7.03
CA ALA A 98 5.06 -4.53 -6.98
C ALA A 98 5.25 -3.57 -8.15
N ILE A 99 5.84 -2.42 -7.87
CA ILE A 99 6.22 -1.43 -8.88
C ILE A 99 7.69 -1.07 -8.63
N VAL A 100 8.48 -1.09 -9.70
CA VAL A 100 9.86 -0.60 -9.66
C VAL A 100 9.90 0.81 -10.21
N LEU A 101 10.47 1.71 -9.43
CA LEU A 101 10.69 3.10 -9.80
C LEU A 101 12.17 3.34 -10.09
N THR A 102 12.44 4.31 -10.94
CA THR A 102 13.79 4.75 -11.24
C THR A 102 13.87 6.27 -11.36
N SER A 103 15.00 6.83 -10.93
CA SER A 103 15.34 8.24 -11.19
C SER A 103 15.87 8.51 -12.60
N LYS A 104 16.13 7.45 -13.37
CA LYS A 104 16.61 7.57 -14.77
C LYS A 104 15.45 7.82 -15.72
N GLU A 105 15.73 8.54 -16.79
CA GLU A 105 14.77 8.65 -17.88
C GLU A 105 14.43 7.28 -18.46
N CYS A 106 13.14 6.98 -18.51
CA CYS A 106 12.62 5.75 -19.10
C CYS A 106 11.33 6.03 -19.88
N LYS A 107 11.03 5.13 -20.82
CA LYS A 107 9.75 5.15 -21.53
C LYS A 107 8.69 4.45 -20.67
N GLY A 108 8.00 5.20 -19.83
CA GLY A 108 6.96 4.64 -18.95
C GLY A 108 6.18 5.72 -18.24
N PRO A 109 5.20 5.33 -17.44
CA PRO A 109 4.47 6.26 -16.57
C PRO A 109 5.45 7.00 -15.66
N LYS A 110 5.16 8.27 -15.39
CA LYS A 110 5.94 9.11 -14.48
C LYS A 110 5.12 9.45 -13.26
N VAL A 111 5.79 9.57 -12.12
CA VAL A 111 5.20 10.17 -10.91
C VAL A 111 5.54 11.65 -10.96
N ASP A 112 4.56 12.47 -11.29
CA ASP A 112 4.75 13.92 -11.43
C ASP A 112 4.69 14.63 -10.08
N CYS A 113 3.81 14.18 -9.19
CA CYS A 113 3.67 14.77 -7.87
C CYS A 113 3.25 13.72 -6.83
N VAL A 114 3.52 14.04 -5.57
CA VAL A 114 3.09 13.27 -4.40
C VAL A 114 2.34 14.21 -3.47
N THR A 115 1.13 13.83 -3.11
CA THR A 115 0.33 14.58 -2.13
C THR A 115 0.17 13.73 -0.87
N ILE A 116 0.53 14.29 0.27
CA ILE A 116 0.33 13.67 1.58
C ILE A 116 -0.89 14.32 2.22
N GLY A 117 -1.93 13.51 2.42
CA GLY A 117 -3.16 13.94 3.07
C GLY A 117 -3.03 14.06 4.59
N LYS A 118 -4.08 14.57 5.21
CA LYS A 118 -4.23 14.59 6.67
C LYS A 118 -5.44 13.77 7.08
N ILE A 119 -5.36 13.18 8.26
CA ILE A 119 -6.49 12.47 8.85
C ILE A 119 -7.55 13.50 9.29
N GLN A 120 -8.79 13.28 8.86
CA GLN A 120 -9.95 14.07 9.27
C GLN A 120 -11.04 13.14 9.78
N ASP A 121 -11.65 13.51 10.90
CA ASP A 121 -12.85 12.85 11.37
C ASP A 121 -14.07 13.46 10.66
N LYS A 122 -14.70 12.67 9.82
CA LYS A 122 -15.95 13.05 9.12
C LYS A 122 -17.20 12.50 9.82
N GLY A 123 -17.06 11.92 11.01
CA GLY A 123 -18.18 11.34 11.78
C GLY A 123 -18.77 10.08 11.14
N ILE A 124 -18.04 9.38 10.29
CA ILE A 124 -18.50 8.14 9.65
C ILE A 124 -18.32 6.99 10.63
N THR A 125 -19.41 6.39 11.05
CA THR A 125 -19.42 5.30 12.03
C THR A 125 -19.66 3.93 11.42
N ASP A 126 -20.09 3.86 10.15
CA ASP A 126 -20.37 2.61 9.46
C ASP A 126 -19.13 2.11 8.73
N ALA A 127 -18.57 0.99 9.19
CA ALA A 127 -17.42 0.34 8.56
C ALA A 127 -17.68 -0.10 7.11
N ASN A 128 -18.93 -0.30 6.70
CA ASN A 128 -19.29 -0.61 5.32
C ASN A 128 -19.13 0.60 4.37
N ASN A 129 -19.05 1.79 4.93
CA ASN A 129 -18.87 3.03 4.17
C ASN A 129 -17.40 3.46 4.04
N MET A 130 -16.50 2.50 4.02
CA MET A 130 -15.06 2.74 3.99
C MET A 130 -14.62 3.55 2.76
N GLY A 131 -15.28 3.36 1.62
CA GLY A 131 -15.01 4.13 0.42
C GLY A 131 -15.22 5.63 0.61
N ALA A 132 -16.30 6.01 1.27
CA ALA A 132 -16.59 7.42 1.59
C ALA A 132 -15.62 7.99 2.64
N ALA A 133 -15.22 7.16 3.62
CA ALA A 133 -14.22 7.56 4.62
C ALA A 133 -12.82 7.78 4.02
N MET A 134 -12.52 7.11 2.93
CA MET A 134 -11.21 7.17 2.25
C MET A 134 -11.20 8.12 1.05
N ALA A 135 -12.36 8.61 0.59
CA ALA A 135 -12.45 9.55 -0.51
C ALA A 135 -12.22 10.99 0.00
N PRO A 136 -11.10 11.63 -0.31
CA PRO A 136 -10.88 13.00 0.09
C PRO A 136 -11.69 13.93 -0.82
N GLU A 137 -12.80 14.44 -0.31
CA GLU A 137 -13.63 15.43 -1.04
C GLU A 137 -12.80 16.63 -1.51
N ASP A 138 -11.81 17.01 -0.71
CA ASP A 138 -11.00 18.21 -0.94
C ASP A 138 -9.85 18.01 -1.95
N VAL A 139 -9.56 16.78 -2.36
CA VAL A 139 -8.46 16.47 -3.31
C VAL A 139 -8.97 16.21 -4.72
N ILE A 140 -10.21 15.78 -4.86
CA ILE A 140 -10.81 15.49 -6.18
C ILE A 140 -11.39 16.76 -6.83
N ILE A 141 -11.61 17.81 -6.06
CA ILE A 141 -12.27 19.07 -6.48
C ILE A 141 -11.28 20.26 -6.45
N GLY A 142 -10.02 20.02 -6.25
CA GLY A 142 -9.00 21.06 -6.37
C GLY A 142 -8.81 21.49 -7.83
N PRO A 143 -8.49 22.77 -8.08
CA PRO A 143 -8.28 23.30 -9.42
C PRO A 143 -7.19 22.60 -10.18
#